data_64af7d18eb537b9e9d68b5e173318d89
#
_entry.id   64af7d18eb537b9e9d68b5e173318d89
#
_cell.length_a   1.000
_cell.length_b   1.000
_cell.length_c   1.000
_cell.angle_alpha   90.00
_cell.angle_beta   90.00
_cell.angle_gamma   90.00
#
_symmetry.space_group_name_H-M   'P 1'
#
loop_
_entity.id
_entity.type
_entity.pdbx_description
1 polymer ?
#
loop_
_entity_poly.entity_id
_entity_poly.type
_entity_poly.pdbx_seq_one_letter_code
_entity_poly.pdbx_strand_id
1 'polypeptide(L)'
;MMIPMRAHMTQAGRTKWAANSLRAAFCAAFVLSVASCSRLIDDNRVAFGGIYFSSKVQSEKAHKENFEIFVRKATQNITAAREAGEYEATIYCVRNFGTSDVDWVYGPDDVAPQFDDDALYLKGTCRV
;
A
#
# COMPACT_ATOMS: atom_id res chain seq x y z
N MET A 1 -75.78 22.75 -14.94
CA MET A 1 -74.87 21.82 -15.57
C MET A 1 -73.44 22.11 -15.06
N MET A 2 -72.97 21.33 -14.22
CA MET A 2 -71.58 21.45 -13.75
C MET A 2 -70.67 20.53 -14.59
N ILE A 3 -69.73 21.11 -15.31
CA ILE A 3 -68.68 20.38 -15.99
C ILE A 3 -67.59 20.15 -14.95
N PRO A 4 -67.25 18.95 -14.63
CA PRO A 4 -66.12 18.74 -13.73
C PRO A 4 -64.84 19.16 -14.47
N MET A 5 -64.23 20.22 -14.01
CA MET A 5 -62.84 20.50 -14.36
C MET A 5 -61.98 19.33 -13.86
N ARG A 6 -61.66 18.44 -14.74
CA ARG A 6 -60.57 17.52 -14.51
C ARG A 6 -59.29 18.36 -14.47
N ALA A 7 -58.82 18.54 -13.29
CA ALA A 7 -57.45 18.98 -13.10
C ALA A 7 -56.51 17.99 -13.79
N HIS A 8 -55.91 18.43 -14.87
CA HIS A 8 -54.74 17.76 -15.40
C HIS A 8 -53.61 17.99 -14.42
N MET A 9 -53.62 17.20 -13.35
CA MET A 9 -52.50 17.14 -12.46
C MET A 9 -51.38 16.36 -13.16
N THR A 10 -50.58 17.13 -13.83
CA THR A 10 -49.13 17.09 -13.69
C THR A 10 -48.48 15.72 -13.73
N GLN A 11 -48.32 15.21 -14.94
CA GLN A 11 -47.29 14.19 -15.18
C GLN A 11 -45.87 14.78 -15.18
N ALA A 12 -45.72 16.10 -15.05
CA ALA A 12 -44.41 16.77 -15.03
C ALA A 12 -43.55 16.44 -13.80
N GLY A 13 -44.15 15.95 -12.71
CA GLY A 13 -43.41 15.57 -11.51
C GLY A 13 -42.72 14.22 -11.60
N ARG A 14 -43.25 13.30 -12.39
CA ARG A 14 -42.71 11.92 -12.48
C ARG A 14 -41.41 11.84 -13.28
N THR A 15 -41.26 12.65 -14.31
CA THR A 15 -40.06 12.61 -15.14
C THR A 15 -38.83 13.21 -14.44
N LYS A 16 -39.01 14.17 -13.54
CA LYS A 16 -37.91 14.75 -12.76
C LYS A 16 -37.38 13.80 -11.70
N TRP A 17 -38.24 13.00 -11.11
CA TRP A 17 -37.86 12.00 -10.11
C TRP A 17 -37.10 10.83 -10.74
N ALA A 18 -37.55 10.37 -11.90
CA ALA A 18 -36.86 9.30 -12.63
C ALA A 18 -35.48 9.72 -13.13
N ALA A 19 -35.32 10.95 -13.60
CA ALA A 19 -34.02 11.47 -14.04
C ALA A 19 -33.05 11.66 -12.88
N ASN A 20 -33.50 12.06 -11.71
CA ASN A 20 -32.66 12.22 -10.53
C ASN A 20 -32.25 10.87 -9.95
N SER A 21 -33.14 9.87 -9.96
CA SER A 21 -32.78 8.53 -9.47
C SER A 21 -31.80 7.82 -10.41
N LEU A 22 -31.88 8.01 -11.71
CA LEU A 22 -30.91 7.51 -12.68
C LEU A 22 -29.53 8.18 -12.50
N ARG A 23 -29.49 9.46 -12.24
CA ARG A 23 -28.22 10.18 -11.97
C ARG A 23 -27.60 9.74 -10.64
N ALA A 24 -28.40 9.57 -9.61
CA ALA A 24 -27.93 9.08 -8.32
C ALA A 24 -27.41 7.62 -8.42
N ALA A 25 -28.08 6.75 -9.16
CA ALA A 25 -27.64 5.38 -9.39
C ALA A 25 -26.34 5.32 -10.20
N PHE A 26 -26.19 6.20 -11.19
CA PHE A 26 -24.98 6.27 -12.01
C PHE A 26 -23.76 6.76 -11.20
N CYS A 27 -23.95 7.77 -10.34
CA CYS A 27 -22.91 8.26 -9.42
C CYS A 27 -22.52 7.19 -8.39
N ALA A 28 -23.49 6.47 -7.82
CA ALA A 28 -23.23 5.41 -6.86
C ALA A 28 -22.46 4.23 -7.49
N ALA A 29 -22.76 3.84 -8.73
CA ALA A 29 -22.04 2.80 -9.47
C ALA A 29 -20.59 3.22 -9.77
N PHE A 30 -20.35 4.50 -10.05
CA PHE A 30 -19.01 5.01 -10.32
C PHE A 30 -18.14 5.05 -9.06
N VAL A 31 -18.70 5.39 -7.91
CA VAL A 31 -17.99 5.38 -6.62
C VAL A 31 -17.60 3.96 -6.20
N LEU A 32 -18.46 2.97 -6.44
CA LEU A 32 -18.17 1.56 -6.16
C LEU A 32 -17.04 0.99 -7.01
N SER A 33 -16.90 1.45 -8.26
CA SER A 33 -15.82 0.99 -9.15
C SER A 33 -14.44 1.55 -8.76
N VAL A 34 -14.38 2.74 -8.17
CA VAL A 34 -13.12 3.32 -7.67
C VAL A 34 -12.67 2.63 -6.37
N ALA A 35 -13.59 2.19 -5.52
CA ALA A 35 -13.27 1.49 -4.28
C ALA A 35 -12.66 0.09 -4.54
N SER A 36 -12.99 -0.56 -5.66
CA SER A 36 -12.39 -1.85 -6.00
C SER A 36 -10.95 -1.74 -6.52
N CYS A 37 -10.54 -0.59 -7.09
CA CYS A 37 -9.15 -0.38 -7.53
C CYS A 37 -8.17 -0.24 -6.35
N SER A 38 -8.58 0.28 -5.19
CA SER A 38 -7.70 0.42 -4.04
C SER A 38 -7.36 -0.92 -3.36
N ARG A 39 -8.16 -1.97 -3.55
CA ARG A 39 -7.86 -3.32 -3.07
C ARG A 39 -6.81 -4.05 -3.89
N LEU A 40 -6.64 -3.69 -5.16
CA LEU A 40 -5.64 -4.30 -6.05
C LEU A 40 -4.22 -3.76 -5.81
N ILE A 41 -4.07 -2.66 -5.08
CA ILE A 41 -2.75 -2.06 -4.77
C ILE A 41 -2.10 -2.73 -3.56
N ASP A 42 -2.90 -3.36 -2.68
CA ASP A 42 -2.40 -4.07 -1.49
C ASP A 42 -1.80 -5.46 -1.82
N ASP A 43 -2.06 -6.01 -2.99
CA ASP A 43 -1.56 -7.32 -3.41
C ASP A 43 -0.15 -7.28 -4.04
N ASN A 44 0.50 -6.12 -4.06
CA ASN A 44 1.84 -5.95 -4.62
C ASN A 44 2.95 -6.29 -3.61
N ARG A 45 2.64 -7.10 -2.60
CA ARG A 45 3.64 -7.61 -1.66
C ARG A 45 4.47 -8.69 -2.32
N VAL A 46 5.78 -8.56 -2.20
CA VAL A 46 6.70 -9.60 -2.67
C VAL A 46 6.84 -10.66 -1.58
N ALA A 47 6.65 -11.94 -1.97
CA ALA A 47 6.87 -13.08 -1.10
C ALA A 47 8.30 -13.58 -1.26
N PHE A 48 8.95 -13.89 -0.16
CA PHE A 48 10.29 -14.50 -0.11
C PHE A 48 10.18 -15.88 0.52
N GLY A 49 10.62 -16.90 -0.21
CA GLY A 49 10.43 -18.28 0.23
C GLY A 49 8.97 -18.67 0.48
N GLY A 50 8.02 -18.05 -0.24
CA GLY A 50 6.59 -18.24 -0.04
C GLY A 50 6.01 -17.50 1.18
N ILE A 51 6.79 -16.67 1.87
CA ILE A 51 6.38 -15.93 3.07
C ILE A 51 6.33 -14.44 2.76
N TYR A 52 5.26 -13.78 3.21
CA TYR A 52 5.14 -12.32 3.20
C TYR A 52 5.65 -11.75 4.51
N PHE A 53 6.82 -11.11 4.48
CA PHE A 53 7.38 -10.45 5.63
C PHE A 53 6.85 -9.02 5.78
N SER A 54 6.58 -8.63 7.01
CA SER A 54 6.30 -7.23 7.35
C SER A 54 7.62 -6.57 7.76
N SER A 55 8.06 -5.62 6.96
CA SER A 55 9.30 -4.88 7.21
C SER A 55 9.01 -3.45 7.60
N LYS A 56 9.86 -2.89 8.47
CA LYS A 56 9.85 -1.49 8.86
C LYS A 56 11.20 -0.88 8.55
N VAL A 57 11.22 0.18 7.76
CA VAL A 57 12.42 0.98 7.48
C VAL A 57 12.37 2.25 8.31
N GLN A 58 13.46 2.56 9.00
CA GLN A 58 13.67 3.81 9.72
C GLN A 58 14.93 4.48 9.21
N SER A 59 14.96 5.80 9.19
CA SER A 59 16.14 6.58 8.81
C SER A 59 16.36 7.72 9.77
N GLU A 60 17.59 8.19 9.84
CA GLU A 60 17.94 9.37 10.60
C GLU A 60 17.37 10.62 9.94
N LYS A 61 16.86 11.57 10.75
CA LYS A 61 16.26 12.80 10.21
C LYS A 61 17.28 13.70 9.53
N ALA A 62 18.50 13.76 10.07
CA ALA A 62 19.58 14.59 9.55
C ALA A 62 20.34 13.92 8.38
N HIS A 63 20.42 12.59 8.40
CA HIS A 63 21.15 11.76 7.44
C HIS A 63 20.26 10.63 6.96
N LYS A 64 19.38 10.94 6.01
CA LYS A 64 18.40 10.00 5.49
C LYS A 64 19.02 8.83 4.72
N GLU A 65 20.25 8.96 4.28
CA GLU A 65 21.04 7.89 3.69
C GLU A 65 21.31 6.75 4.67
N ASN A 66 21.37 7.05 5.99
CA ASN A 66 21.51 6.04 7.04
C ASN A 66 20.14 5.47 7.40
N PHE A 67 20.01 4.17 7.31
CA PHE A 67 18.76 3.48 7.57
C PHE A 67 18.93 2.22 8.43
N GLU A 68 17.84 1.84 9.06
CA GLU A 68 17.68 0.61 9.81
C GLU A 68 16.43 -0.12 9.31
N ILE A 69 16.51 -1.43 9.20
CA ILE A 69 15.41 -2.28 8.74
C ILE A 69 15.14 -3.36 9.77
N PHE A 70 13.87 -3.55 10.09
CA PHE A 70 13.36 -4.59 10.96
C PHE A 70 12.43 -5.50 10.15
N VAL A 71 12.86 -6.73 9.89
CA VAL A 71 12.05 -7.74 9.21
C VAL A 71 11.40 -8.61 10.28
N ARG A 72 10.11 -8.44 10.50
CA ARG A 72 9.36 -9.12 11.57
C ARG A 72 9.19 -10.60 11.27
N LYS A 73 9.14 -11.41 12.34
CA LYS A 73 8.95 -12.87 12.28
C LYS A 73 9.99 -13.56 11.38
N ALA A 74 11.21 -13.05 11.39
CA ALA A 74 12.30 -13.54 10.57
C ALA A 74 12.72 -14.97 10.94
N THR A 75 12.47 -15.40 12.18
CA THR A 75 12.77 -16.74 12.67
C THR A 75 12.01 -17.86 11.96
N GLN A 76 10.92 -17.56 11.25
CA GLN A 76 10.20 -18.53 10.43
C GLN A 76 11.07 -19.08 9.28
N ASN A 77 11.85 -18.20 8.65
CA ASN A 77 12.80 -18.53 7.60
C ASN A 77 13.82 -17.39 7.48
N ILE A 78 14.98 -17.58 8.09
CA ILE A 78 16.02 -16.55 8.15
C ILE A 78 16.55 -16.21 6.76
N THR A 79 16.74 -17.19 5.89
CA THR A 79 17.22 -16.95 4.52
C THR A 79 16.26 -16.06 3.75
N ALA A 80 14.97 -16.39 3.77
CA ALA A 80 13.95 -15.58 3.12
C ALA A 80 13.80 -14.18 3.76
N ALA A 81 13.96 -14.07 5.08
CA ALA A 81 13.95 -12.78 5.78
C ALA A 81 15.14 -11.89 5.39
N ARG A 82 16.31 -12.44 5.15
CA ARG A 82 17.49 -11.72 4.65
C ARG A 82 17.22 -11.14 3.27
N GLU A 83 16.67 -11.95 2.36
CA GLU A 83 16.29 -11.50 1.01
C GLU A 83 15.23 -10.37 1.08
N ALA A 84 14.26 -10.50 1.97
CA ALA A 84 13.24 -9.47 2.19
C ALA A 84 13.86 -8.15 2.69
N GLY A 85 14.79 -8.22 3.63
CA GLY A 85 15.50 -7.05 4.15
C GLY A 85 16.37 -6.36 3.10
N GLU A 86 17.09 -7.12 2.30
CA GLU A 86 17.90 -6.60 1.18
C GLU A 86 17.02 -5.91 0.14
N TYR A 87 15.89 -6.51 -0.19
CA TYR A 87 14.91 -5.93 -1.10
C TYR A 87 14.37 -4.58 -0.58
N GLU A 88 14.01 -4.50 0.69
CA GLU A 88 13.54 -3.26 1.32
C GLU A 88 14.61 -2.15 1.32
N ALA A 89 15.85 -2.51 1.59
CA ALA A 89 16.98 -1.57 1.52
C ALA A 89 17.17 -1.04 0.09
N THR A 90 17.16 -1.92 -0.89
CA THR A 90 17.28 -1.54 -2.31
C THR A 90 16.16 -0.59 -2.71
N ILE A 91 14.91 -0.91 -2.38
CA ILE A 91 13.77 -0.02 -2.68
C ILE A 91 13.92 1.33 -1.99
N TYR A 92 14.32 1.33 -0.71
CA TYR A 92 14.53 2.55 0.04
C TYR A 92 15.58 3.46 -0.62
N CYS A 93 16.74 2.91 -0.95
CA CYS A 93 17.85 3.65 -1.55
C CYS A 93 17.50 4.13 -2.98
N VAL A 94 16.88 3.28 -3.80
CA VAL A 94 16.47 3.65 -5.16
C VAL A 94 15.44 4.78 -5.15
N ARG A 95 14.43 4.70 -4.29
CA ARG A 95 13.37 5.71 -4.23
C ARG A 95 13.84 7.05 -3.71
N ASN A 96 14.75 7.06 -2.74
CA ASN A 96 15.19 8.30 -2.10
C ASN A 96 16.45 8.91 -2.71
N PHE A 97 17.34 8.07 -3.27
CA PHE A 97 18.67 8.48 -3.72
C PHE A 97 19.05 8.01 -5.13
N GLY A 98 18.23 7.18 -5.75
CA GLY A 98 18.47 6.67 -7.10
C GLY A 98 19.62 5.68 -7.21
N THR A 99 20.05 5.08 -6.11
CA THR A 99 21.12 4.07 -6.05
C THR A 99 20.63 2.79 -5.41
N SER A 100 21.10 1.65 -5.91
CA SER A 100 20.90 0.34 -5.28
C SER A 100 22.06 -0.09 -4.38
N ASP A 101 23.14 0.69 -4.36
CA ASP A 101 24.35 0.36 -3.63
C ASP A 101 24.21 0.73 -2.16
N VAL A 102 24.48 -0.22 -1.29
CA VAL A 102 24.39 -0.09 0.16
C VAL A 102 25.71 -0.47 0.81
N ASP A 103 26.19 0.38 1.70
CA ASP A 103 27.26 0.06 2.62
C ASP A 103 26.65 -0.48 3.92
N TRP A 104 26.82 -1.78 4.15
CA TRP A 104 26.23 -2.47 5.29
C TRP A 104 27.07 -2.34 6.56
N VAL A 105 26.42 -2.06 7.67
CA VAL A 105 26.95 -2.22 9.04
C VAL A 105 26.54 -3.59 9.57
N TYR A 106 25.26 -3.93 9.43
CA TYR A 106 24.71 -5.26 9.67
C TYR A 106 23.95 -5.66 8.42
N GLY A 107 24.54 -6.54 7.63
CA GLY A 107 24.08 -6.89 6.30
C GLY A 107 23.27 -8.19 6.24
N PRO A 108 22.59 -8.42 5.11
CA PRO A 108 21.83 -9.65 4.90
C PRO A 108 22.72 -10.89 4.81
N ASP A 109 24.00 -10.73 4.46
CA ASP A 109 24.96 -11.83 4.29
C ASP A 109 25.83 -12.08 5.53
N ASP A 110 25.61 -11.36 6.61
CA ASP A 110 26.39 -11.53 7.84
C ASP A 110 26.26 -12.95 8.41
N VAL A 111 27.38 -13.50 8.83
CA VAL A 111 27.43 -14.85 9.43
C VAL A 111 26.61 -14.90 10.72
N ALA A 112 26.68 -13.85 11.53
CA ALA A 112 25.94 -13.69 12.76
C ALA A 112 24.87 -12.59 12.60
N PRO A 113 23.65 -12.92 12.14
CA PRO A 113 22.60 -11.95 11.97
C PRO A 113 22.19 -11.33 13.31
N GLN A 114 21.89 -10.03 13.29
CA GLN A 114 21.39 -9.31 14.47
C GLN A 114 19.87 -9.42 14.54
N PHE A 115 19.35 -9.57 15.75
CA PHE A 115 17.92 -9.67 16.02
C PHE A 115 17.50 -8.65 17.08
N ASP A 116 16.30 -8.13 16.90
CA ASP A 116 15.53 -7.40 17.90
C ASP A 116 14.25 -8.22 18.14
N ASP A 117 14.22 -8.99 19.23
CA ASP A 117 13.24 -10.05 19.48
C ASP A 117 13.21 -11.08 18.33
N ASP A 118 12.09 -11.17 17.60
CA ASP A 118 11.92 -12.05 16.44
C ASP A 118 12.18 -11.36 15.09
N ALA A 119 12.51 -10.07 15.12
CA ALA A 119 12.82 -9.30 13.93
C ALA A 119 14.29 -9.34 13.57
N LEU A 120 14.59 -9.63 12.32
CA LEU A 120 15.93 -9.45 11.77
C LEU A 120 16.23 -7.97 11.68
N TYR A 121 17.33 -7.55 12.31
CA TYR A 121 17.81 -6.17 12.30
C TYR A 121 18.94 -6.00 11.29
N LEU A 122 18.72 -5.10 10.34
CA LEU A 122 19.72 -4.71 9.34
C LEU A 122 19.99 -3.21 9.47
N LYS A 123 21.23 -2.82 9.23
CA LYS A 123 21.66 -1.42 9.25
C LYS A 123 22.64 -1.15 8.12
N GLY A 124 22.41 -0.05 7.41
CA GLY A 124 23.26 0.35 6.30
C GLY A 124 23.14 1.82 5.94
N THR A 125 23.92 2.20 4.94
CA THR A 125 23.94 3.54 4.36
C THR A 125 23.81 3.42 2.85
N CYS A 126 22.88 4.17 2.26
CA CYS A 126 22.80 4.29 0.80
C CYS A 126 24.05 5.00 0.28
N ARG A 127 24.70 4.43 -0.70
CA ARG A 127 25.88 5.06 -1.33
C ARG A 127 25.42 6.14 -2.29
N VAL A 128 25.59 7.38 -1.91
CA VAL A 128 25.18 8.58 -2.67
C VAL A 128 26.36 9.30 -3.28
#